data_3e70d793c2a94cbfd4f23ce7d6156ad5
#
_entry.id   3e70d793c2a94cbfd4f23ce7d6156ad5
#
_cell.length_a   1.000
_cell.length_b   1.000
_cell.length_c   1.000
_cell.angle_alpha   90.00
_cell.angle_beta   90.00
_cell.angle_gamma   90.00
#
_symmetry.space_group_name_H-M   'P 1'
#
loop_
_entity.id
_entity.type
_entity.pdbx_description
1 polymer ?
#
loop_
_entity_poly.entity_id
_entity_poly.type
_entity_poly.pdbx_seq_one_letter_code
_entity_poly.pdbx_strand_id
1 'polypeptide(L)'
;EEDDDDIIKFSTRHINEVFIAENDKGRIDTIYRKFKISARAAIQKFGEAVSADVQTKAKKDPYEEIEILHAVYPRADFNPNKRDKANMPFESVYMEYKNGNELSVGGFREFPFVVPRYLKASNEIYGRSPAMTALPDVKMLNEMSKTTIKAAQKQVDPPLLVPDDGFLLPVRTVPGGLNFYRSGTRDRIEPLNIGANNPLGLNM
;
A
#
# COMPACT_ATOMS: atom_id res chain seq x y z
N GLU A 1 -0.94 -23.65 -10.83
CA GLU A 1 0.20 -23.87 -11.74
C GLU A 1 0.76 -25.26 -11.42
N GLU A 2 0.67 -26.17 -12.38
CA GLU A 2 1.33 -27.47 -12.29
C GLU A 2 2.81 -27.23 -12.65
N ASP A 3 3.69 -27.28 -11.65
CA ASP A 3 5.11 -27.51 -11.87
C ASP A 3 5.33 -29.02 -11.87
N ASP A 4 6.24 -29.51 -12.68
CA ASP A 4 6.50 -30.95 -12.91
C ASP A 4 6.83 -31.76 -11.63
N ASP A 5 7.19 -31.11 -10.53
CA ASP A 5 7.59 -31.77 -9.28
C ASP A 5 6.55 -31.68 -8.14
N ASP A 6 5.53 -30.76 -8.20
CA ASP A 6 4.54 -30.57 -7.14
C ASP A 6 3.12 -30.79 -7.66
N ILE A 7 2.39 -31.73 -7.08
CA ILE A 7 0.99 -32.05 -7.44
C ILE A 7 0.07 -30.85 -7.22
N ILE A 8 0.30 -30.03 -6.20
CA ILE A 8 -0.47 -28.82 -5.90
C ILE A 8 0.45 -27.75 -5.32
N LYS A 9 0.50 -26.57 -5.93
CA LYS A 9 1.28 -25.42 -5.47
C LYS A 9 0.35 -24.27 -5.08
N PHE A 10 0.47 -23.82 -3.83
CA PHE A 10 -0.23 -22.63 -3.34
C PHE A 10 0.70 -21.43 -3.38
N SER A 11 0.21 -20.30 -3.88
CA SER A 11 0.93 -19.03 -3.85
C SER A 11 0.03 -17.91 -3.35
N THR A 12 0.56 -17.11 -2.43
CA THR A 12 -0.16 -15.93 -1.91
C THR A 12 -0.07 -14.78 -2.90
N ARG A 13 -1.15 -14.00 -3.02
CA ARG A 13 -1.22 -12.80 -3.85
C ARG A 13 -1.49 -11.58 -2.98
N HIS A 14 -0.83 -10.48 -3.29
CA HIS A 14 -1.03 -9.25 -2.54
C HIS A 14 -2.38 -8.62 -2.87
N ILE A 15 -3.07 -8.09 -1.86
CA ILE A 15 -4.41 -7.51 -2.04
C ILE A 15 -4.44 -6.33 -3.03
N ASN A 16 -3.35 -5.58 -3.15
CA ASN A 16 -3.25 -4.45 -4.09
C ASN A 16 -3.23 -4.87 -5.57
N GLU A 17 -2.94 -6.14 -5.84
CA GLU A 17 -2.93 -6.68 -7.21
C GLU A 17 -4.27 -7.26 -7.62
N VAL A 18 -5.20 -7.46 -6.66
CA VAL A 18 -6.37 -8.31 -6.83
C VAL A 18 -7.65 -7.52 -6.64
N PHE A 19 -8.54 -7.61 -7.63
CA PHE A 19 -9.89 -7.09 -7.60
C PHE A 19 -10.86 -8.26 -7.64
N ILE A 20 -11.83 -8.28 -6.73
CA ILE A 20 -12.76 -9.38 -6.55
C ILE A 20 -14.20 -8.95 -6.78
N ALA A 21 -15.01 -9.86 -7.28
CA ALA A 21 -16.46 -9.69 -7.36
C ALA A 21 -17.18 -10.92 -6.81
N GLU A 22 -18.41 -10.70 -6.36
CA GLU A 22 -19.28 -11.71 -5.78
C GLU A 22 -20.42 -12.06 -6.71
N ASN A 23 -20.89 -13.30 -6.60
CA ASN A 23 -22.14 -13.73 -7.21
C ASN A 23 -23.35 -13.33 -6.34
N ASP A 24 -24.55 -13.69 -6.82
CA ASP A 24 -25.85 -13.49 -6.15
C ASP A 24 -25.92 -14.07 -4.73
N LYS A 25 -25.10 -15.09 -4.44
CA LYS A 25 -25.02 -15.76 -3.13
C LYS A 25 -23.92 -15.19 -2.21
N GLY A 26 -23.27 -14.10 -2.60
CA GLY A 26 -22.18 -13.49 -1.84
C GLY A 26 -20.88 -14.32 -1.80
N ARG A 27 -20.72 -15.27 -2.73
CA ARG A 27 -19.48 -16.02 -2.91
C ARG A 27 -18.63 -15.34 -3.99
N ILE A 28 -17.33 -15.27 -3.76
CA ILE A 28 -16.40 -14.75 -4.75
C ILE A 28 -16.25 -15.80 -5.85
N ASP A 29 -16.55 -15.41 -7.08
CA ASP A 29 -16.43 -16.19 -8.29
C ASP A 29 -15.67 -15.51 -9.41
N THR A 30 -15.30 -14.25 -9.21
CA THR A 30 -14.61 -13.45 -10.19
C THR A 30 -13.41 -12.77 -9.57
N ILE A 31 -12.24 -12.88 -10.20
CA ILE A 31 -11.00 -12.22 -9.83
C ILE A 31 -10.36 -11.59 -11.06
N TYR A 32 -9.93 -10.34 -10.90
CA TYR A 32 -9.01 -9.66 -11.80
C TYR A 32 -7.72 -9.36 -11.04
N ARG A 33 -6.61 -9.81 -11.58
CA ARG A 33 -5.29 -9.56 -11.00
C ARG A 33 -4.45 -8.74 -11.97
N LYS A 34 -4.07 -7.52 -11.54
CA LYS A 34 -3.15 -6.65 -12.26
C LYS A 34 -1.78 -6.72 -11.59
N PHE A 35 -0.77 -7.16 -12.34
CA PHE A 35 0.59 -7.32 -11.81
C PHE A 35 1.63 -6.98 -12.86
N LYS A 36 2.85 -6.76 -12.41
CA LYS A 36 3.98 -6.44 -13.26
C LYS A 36 4.93 -7.64 -13.35
N ILE A 37 5.45 -7.88 -14.53
CA ILE A 37 6.52 -8.83 -14.76
C ILE A 37 7.54 -8.22 -15.71
N SER A 38 8.78 -8.73 -15.69
CA SER A 38 9.78 -8.30 -16.67
C SER A 38 9.45 -8.80 -18.07
N ALA A 39 9.84 -8.05 -19.09
CA ALA A 39 9.62 -8.40 -20.49
C ALA A 39 10.21 -9.79 -20.83
N ARG A 40 11.39 -10.13 -20.25
CA ARG A 40 12.00 -11.46 -20.37
C ARG A 40 11.09 -12.55 -19.82
N ALA A 41 10.53 -12.36 -18.60
CA ALA A 41 9.66 -13.35 -17.97
C ALA A 41 8.34 -13.52 -18.72
N ALA A 42 7.83 -12.44 -19.34
CA ALA A 42 6.65 -12.51 -20.20
C ALA A 42 6.90 -13.38 -21.43
N ILE A 43 8.02 -13.18 -22.12
CA ILE A 43 8.38 -13.99 -23.28
C ILE A 43 8.60 -15.46 -22.87
N GLN A 44 9.25 -15.69 -21.74
CA GLN A 44 9.48 -17.07 -21.24
C GLN A 44 8.14 -17.77 -20.92
N LYS A 45 7.15 -17.04 -20.39
CA LYS A 45 5.86 -17.62 -19.98
C LYS A 45 4.88 -17.76 -21.17
N PHE A 46 4.79 -16.76 -22.05
CA PHE A 46 3.77 -16.68 -23.09
C PHE A 46 4.30 -16.85 -24.51
N GLY A 47 5.62 -16.93 -24.68
CA GLY A 47 6.26 -17.18 -25.98
C GLY A 47 5.92 -16.13 -27.04
N GLU A 48 5.41 -16.61 -28.20
CA GLU A 48 5.07 -15.78 -29.35
C GLU A 48 3.76 -15.00 -29.20
N ALA A 49 2.93 -15.29 -28.21
CA ALA A 49 1.69 -14.57 -27.96
C ALA A 49 1.91 -13.13 -27.50
N VAL A 50 3.13 -12.80 -27.10
CA VAL A 50 3.52 -11.47 -26.63
C VAL A 50 3.59 -10.49 -27.82
N SER A 51 3.06 -9.27 -27.63
CA SER A 51 3.04 -8.24 -28.68
C SER A 51 4.45 -7.87 -29.15
N ALA A 52 4.54 -7.37 -30.38
CA ALA A 52 5.81 -6.90 -30.96
C ALA A 52 6.45 -5.75 -30.17
N ASP A 53 5.63 -4.93 -29.49
CA ASP A 53 6.10 -3.86 -28.61
C ASP A 53 6.89 -4.43 -27.44
N VAL A 54 6.34 -5.43 -26.76
CA VAL A 54 7.02 -6.09 -25.64
C VAL A 54 8.25 -6.88 -26.08
N GLN A 55 8.22 -7.49 -27.27
CA GLN A 55 9.40 -8.15 -27.84
C GLN A 55 10.52 -7.15 -28.10
N THR A 56 10.18 -5.96 -28.60
CA THR A 56 11.15 -4.89 -28.86
C THR A 56 11.75 -4.35 -27.55
N LYS A 57 10.92 -4.20 -26.53
CA LYS A 57 11.35 -3.82 -25.18
C LYS A 57 12.29 -4.84 -24.57
N ALA A 58 11.96 -6.11 -24.67
CA ALA A 58 12.82 -7.18 -24.18
C ALA A 58 14.21 -7.23 -24.85
N LYS A 59 14.30 -6.78 -26.11
CA LYS A 59 15.61 -6.68 -26.82
C LYS A 59 16.42 -5.49 -26.33
N LYS A 60 15.77 -4.39 -25.92
CA LYS A 60 16.46 -3.18 -25.41
C LYS A 60 16.81 -3.33 -23.93
N ASP A 61 15.83 -3.68 -23.12
CA ASP A 61 15.97 -3.92 -21.69
C ASP A 61 15.13 -5.13 -21.28
N PRO A 62 15.75 -6.30 -21.07
CA PRO A 62 15.06 -7.53 -20.66
C PRO A 62 14.32 -7.41 -19.33
N TYR A 63 14.69 -6.44 -18.49
CA TYR A 63 14.11 -6.23 -17.15
C TYR A 63 13.05 -5.13 -17.13
N GLU A 64 12.74 -4.48 -18.26
CA GLU A 64 11.65 -3.52 -18.34
C GLU A 64 10.34 -4.17 -17.87
N GLU A 65 9.64 -3.49 -16.95
CA GLU A 65 8.38 -3.99 -16.39
C GLU A 65 7.22 -3.78 -17.36
N ILE A 66 6.46 -4.83 -17.58
CA ILE A 66 5.20 -4.79 -18.32
C ILE A 66 4.04 -5.14 -17.39
N GLU A 67 2.89 -4.50 -17.59
CA GLU A 67 1.68 -4.75 -16.84
C GLU A 67 0.84 -5.82 -17.53
N ILE A 68 0.48 -6.85 -16.78
CA ILE A 68 -0.38 -7.94 -17.22
C ILE A 68 -1.64 -7.96 -16.37
N LEU A 69 -2.77 -8.21 -17.03
CA LEU A 69 -4.05 -8.49 -16.40
C LEU A 69 -4.34 -9.99 -16.55
N HIS A 70 -4.60 -10.63 -15.43
CA HIS A 70 -5.12 -12.00 -15.38
C HIS A 70 -6.55 -11.96 -14.85
N ALA A 71 -7.49 -12.41 -15.63
CA ALA A 71 -8.91 -12.46 -15.30
C ALA A 71 -9.36 -13.91 -15.14
N VAL A 72 -10.09 -14.19 -14.06
CA VAL A 72 -10.80 -15.46 -13.87
C VAL A 72 -12.24 -15.16 -13.49
N TYR A 73 -13.18 -15.63 -14.28
CA TYR A 73 -14.61 -15.35 -14.11
C TYR A 73 -15.46 -16.51 -14.63
N PRO A 74 -16.74 -16.64 -14.20
CA PRO A 74 -17.65 -17.64 -14.70
C PRO A 74 -17.91 -17.47 -16.21
N ARG A 75 -17.82 -18.55 -16.96
CA ARG A 75 -18.07 -18.55 -18.40
C ARG A 75 -19.56 -18.68 -18.68
N ALA A 76 -20.12 -17.78 -19.48
CA ALA A 76 -21.53 -17.82 -19.88
C ALA A 76 -21.84 -18.99 -20.85
N ASP A 77 -20.91 -19.28 -21.75
CA ASP A 77 -21.08 -20.30 -22.82
C ASP A 77 -20.47 -21.64 -22.44
N PHE A 78 -20.58 -22.02 -21.18
CA PHE A 78 -20.07 -23.29 -20.68
C PHE A 78 -20.80 -24.49 -21.29
N ASN A 79 -20.01 -25.42 -21.82
CA ASN A 79 -20.56 -26.68 -22.35
C ASN A 79 -20.06 -27.89 -21.56
N PRO A 80 -20.91 -28.51 -20.71
CA PRO A 80 -20.50 -29.60 -19.82
C PRO A 80 -20.06 -30.89 -20.55
N ASN A 81 -20.43 -31.04 -21.82
CA ASN A 81 -20.11 -32.24 -22.64
C ASN A 81 -18.68 -32.16 -23.24
N LYS A 82 -18.05 -30.99 -23.22
CA LYS A 82 -16.70 -30.80 -23.73
C LYS A 82 -15.72 -30.68 -22.56
N ARG A 83 -14.55 -31.30 -22.70
CA ARG A 83 -13.50 -31.31 -21.65
C ARG A 83 -12.34 -30.42 -21.98
N ASP A 84 -12.45 -29.62 -23.03
CA ASP A 84 -11.39 -28.69 -23.45
C ASP A 84 -11.24 -27.52 -22.46
N LYS A 85 -10.04 -26.97 -22.33
CA LYS A 85 -9.80 -25.78 -21.51
C LYS A 85 -10.71 -24.60 -21.89
N ALA A 86 -11.09 -24.48 -23.16
CA ALA A 86 -12.01 -23.47 -23.66
C ALA A 86 -13.47 -23.67 -23.25
N ASN A 87 -13.87 -24.85 -22.75
CA ASN A 87 -15.23 -25.17 -22.34
C ASN A 87 -15.38 -25.48 -20.85
N MET A 88 -14.43 -25.03 -20.03
CA MET A 88 -14.50 -25.14 -18.57
C MET A 88 -15.39 -24.05 -17.96
N PRO A 89 -16.00 -24.30 -16.78
CA PRO A 89 -16.94 -23.37 -16.11
C PRO A 89 -16.35 -22.00 -15.79
N PHE A 90 -15.07 -21.95 -15.45
CA PHE A 90 -14.38 -20.70 -15.19
C PHE A 90 -13.38 -20.43 -16.31
N GLU A 91 -13.48 -19.25 -16.90
CA GLU A 91 -12.55 -18.77 -17.90
C GLU A 91 -11.33 -18.13 -17.23
N SER A 92 -10.16 -18.37 -17.79
CA SER A 92 -8.90 -17.77 -17.34
C SER A 92 -8.21 -17.11 -18.51
N VAL A 93 -8.11 -15.79 -18.49
CA VAL A 93 -7.53 -15.00 -19.58
C VAL A 93 -6.35 -14.19 -19.04
N TYR A 94 -5.22 -14.30 -19.72
CA TYR A 94 -4.08 -13.40 -19.54
C TYR A 94 -4.03 -12.43 -20.71
N MET A 95 -3.89 -11.14 -20.42
CA MET A 95 -3.77 -10.10 -21.43
C MET A 95 -2.77 -9.02 -21.02
N GLU A 96 -2.17 -8.38 -22.00
CA GLU A 96 -1.38 -7.16 -21.79
C GLU A 96 -2.31 -6.01 -21.43
N TYR A 97 -2.08 -5.37 -20.28
CA TYR A 97 -2.97 -4.32 -19.76
C TYR A 97 -3.05 -3.09 -20.69
N LYS A 98 -1.93 -2.72 -21.35
CA LYS A 98 -1.89 -1.52 -22.20
C LYS A 98 -2.57 -1.71 -23.55
N ASN A 99 -2.33 -2.84 -24.18
CA ASN A 99 -2.72 -3.07 -25.57
C ASN A 99 -3.95 -3.95 -25.71
N GLY A 100 -4.39 -4.58 -24.61
CA GLY A 100 -5.48 -5.57 -24.64
C GLY A 100 -5.12 -6.83 -25.45
N ASN A 101 -3.83 -7.07 -25.73
CA ASN A 101 -3.40 -8.27 -26.46
C ASN A 101 -3.58 -9.52 -25.59
N GLU A 102 -4.28 -10.49 -26.11
CA GLU A 102 -4.47 -11.78 -25.42
C GLU A 102 -3.19 -12.61 -25.45
N LEU A 103 -2.72 -12.98 -24.28
CA LEU A 103 -1.51 -13.78 -24.11
C LEU A 103 -1.81 -15.27 -23.97
N SER A 104 -2.88 -15.59 -23.26
CA SER A 104 -3.29 -16.98 -23.03
C SER A 104 -4.74 -17.03 -22.59
N VAL A 105 -5.50 -17.96 -23.17
CA VAL A 105 -6.87 -18.28 -22.77
C VAL A 105 -6.94 -19.72 -22.31
N GLY A 106 -7.51 -19.93 -21.12
CA GLY A 106 -7.66 -21.23 -20.51
C GLY A 106 -8.96 -21.34 -19.71
N GLY A 107 -9.03 -22.32 -18.83
CA GLY A 107 -10.17 -22.47 -17.96
C GLY A 107 -9.89 -23.41 -16.78
N PHE A 108 -10.76 -23.33 -15.78
CA PHE A 108 -10.74 -24.17 -14.59
C PHE A 108 -12.11 -24.82 -14.38
N ARG A 109 -12.11 -26.03 -13.83
CA ARG A 109 -13.35 -26.72 -13.45
C ARG A 109 -13.99 -26.11 -12.21
N GLU A 110 -13.16 -25.66 -11.30
CA GLU A 110 -13.54 -25.02 -10.06
C GLU A 110 -12.80 -23.68 -9.94
N PHE A 111 -13.34 -22.78 -9.13
CA PHE A 111 -12.71 -21.48 -8.89
C PHE A 111 -11.35 -21.68 -8.19
N PRO A 112 -10.22 -21.28 -8.81
CA PRO A 112 -8.89 -21.67 -8.34
C PRO A 112 -8.35 -20.81 -7.22
N PHE A 113 -9.13 -19.86 -6.71
CA PHE A 113 -8.68 -18.93 -5.68
C PHE A 113 -9.42 -19.14 -4.37
N VAL A 114 -8.67 -19.15 -3.27
CA VAL A 114 -9.22 -19.09 -1.92
C VAL A 114 -9.11 -17.65 -1.42
N VAL A 115 -10.24 -17.00 -1.18
CA VAL A 115 -10.32 -15.60 -0.75
C VAL A 115 -10.94 -15.53 0.64
N PRO A 116 -10.14 -15.66 1.72
CA PRO A 116 -10.64 -15.55 3.08
C PRO A 116 -10.99 -14.09 3.41
N ARG A 117 -12.15 -13.88 4.03
CA ARG A 117 -12.61 -12.59 4.52
C ARG A 117 -12.86 -12.70 6.01
N TYR A 118 -12.10 -11.96 6.83
CA TYR A 118 -12.19 -12.06 8.29
C TYR A 118 -13.54 -11.55 8.81
N LEU A 119 -13.91 -10.32 8.46
CA LEU A 119 -15.21 -9.74 8.74
C LEU A 119 -15.74 -9.08 7.45
N LYS A 120 -17.01 -9.28 7.17
CA LYS A 120 -17.70 -8.63 6.06
C LYS A 120 -18.79 -7.72 6.60
N ALA A 121 -18.74 -6.44 6.28
CA ALA A 121 -19.85 -5.55 6.54
C ALA A 121 -20.91 -5.67 5.45
N SER A 122 -22.13 -5.24 5.76
CA SER A 122 -23.21 -5.20 4.78
C SER A 122 -22.82 -4.33 3.58
N ASN A 123 -23.10 -4.81 2.38
CA ASN A 123 -22.78 -4.13 1.10
C ASN A 123 -21.29 -3.94 0.80
N GLU A 124 -20.39 -4.59 1.52
CA GLU A 124 -18.96 -4.59 1.20
C GLU A 124 -18.55 -5.92 0.57
N ILE A 125 -17.73 -5.84 -0.47
CA ILE A 125 -17.19 -7.02 -1.17
C ILE A 125 -15.91 -7.49 -0.47
N TYR A 126 -15.06 -6.55 -0.06
CA TYR A 126 -13.81 -6.84 0.63
C TYR A 126 -14.01 -7.04 2.12
N GLY A 127 -13.21 -7.93 2.70
CA GLY A 127 -13.21 -8.16 4.13
C GLY A 127 -12.50 -7.05 4.91
N ARG A 128 -12.97 -6.81 6.14
CA ARG A 128 -12.32 -5.92 7.10
C ARG A 128 -11.39 -6.72 8.01
N SER A 129 -10.20 -6.20 8.25
CA SER A 129 -9.25 -6.78 9.19
C SER A 129 -9.51 -6.27 10.62
N PRO A 130 -9.04 -6.99 11.67
CA PRO A 130 -9.04 -6.48 13.04
C PRO A 130 -8.33 -5.13 13.17
N ALA A 131 -7.26 -4.91 12.40
CA ALA A 131 -6.53 -3.65 12.37
C ALA A 131 -7.39 -2.47 11.88
N MET A 132 -8.33 -2.69 10.98
CA MET A 132 -9.27 -1.65 10.53
C MET A 132 -10.22 -1.22 11.65
N THR A 133 -10.62 -2.15 12.52
CA THR A 133 -11.46 -1.85 13.68
C THR A 133 -10.69 -1.05 14.73
N ALA A 134 -9.41 -1.36 14.93
CA ALA A 134 -8.54 -0.67 15.88
C ALA A 134 -7.93 0.64 15.31
N LEU A 135 -8.10 0.93 14.03
CA LEU A 135 -7.46 2.07 13.38
C LEU A 135 -7.77 3.44 14.01
N PRO A 136 -9.00 3.74 14.46
CA PRO A 136 -9.29 5.01 15.15
C PRO A 136 -8.45 5.16 16.43
N ASP A 137 -8.36 4.12 17.23
CA ASP A 137 -7.59 4.12 18.50
C ASP A 137 -6.09 4.27 18.23
N VAL A 138 -5.56 3.58 17.22
CA VAL A 138 -4.18 3.71 16.79
C VAL A 138 -3.87 5.14 16.32
N LYS A 139 -4.76 5.76 15.56
CA LYS A 139 -4.60 7.16 15.14
C LYS A 139 -4.59 8.11 16.32
N MET A 140 -5.49 7.92 17.29
CA MET A 140 -5.54 8.71 18.50
C MET A 140 -4.24 8.59 19.30
N LEU A 141 -3.75 7.36 19.53
CA LEU A 141 -2.48 7.12 20.22
C LEU A 141 -1.28 7.76 19.51
N ASN A 142 -1.24 7.71 18.19
CA ASN A 142 -0.19 8.36 17.41
C ASN A 142 -0.20 9.88 17.58
N GLU A 143 -1.37 10.53 17.56
CA GLU A 143 -1.46 11.97 17.79
C GLU A 143 -1.14 12.35 19.24
N MET A 144 -1.52 11.54 20.21
CA MET A 144 -1.13 11.73 21.61
C MET A 144 0.40 11.64 21.76
N SER A 145 1.03 10.61 21.22
CA SER A 145 2.49 10.42 21.24
C SER A 145 3.21 11.59 20.58
N LYS A 146 2.76 12.01 19.42
CA LYS A 146 3.30 13.17 18.69
C LYS A 146 3.17 14.47 19.49
N THR A 147 2.05 14.68 20.16
CA THR A 147 1.81 15.85 21.00
C THR A 147 2.72 15.83 22.23
N THR A 148 2.88 14.67 22.86
CA THR A 148 3.80 14.48 24.00
C THR A 148 5.26 14.76 23.63
N ILE A 149 5.72 14.25 22.48
CA ILE A 149 7.06 14.52 21.97
C ILE A 149 7.25 16.01 21.71
N LYS A 150 6.27 16.68 21.08
CA LYS A 150 6.33 18.13 20.85
C LYS A 150 6.33 18.94 22.17
N ALA A 151 5.58 18.49 23.18
CA ALA A 151 5.59 19.11 24.49
C ALA A 151 6.97 18.99 25.16
N ALA A 152 7.56 17.78 25.12
CA ALA A 152 8.91 17.53 25.62
C ALA A 152 9.97 18.37 24.88
N GLN A 153 9.90 18.48 23.58
CA GLN A 153 10.79 19.34 22.79
C GLN A 153 10.69 20.82 23.21
N LYS A 154 9.46 21.32 23.42
CA LYS A 154 9.25 22.69 23.89
C LYS A 154 9.73 22.94 25.34
N GLN A 155 9.77 21.88 26.16
CA GLN A 155 10.38 22.00 27.51
C GLN A 155 11.89 22.06 27.45
N VAL A 156 12.53 21.30 26.54
CA VAL A 156 13.98 21.30 26.38
C VAL A 156 14.48 22.59 25.70
N ASP A 157 13.73 23.05 24.69
CA ASP A 157 14.04 24.26 23.92
C ASP A 157 12.78 25.15 23.84
N PRO A 158 12.49 25.89 24.91
CA PRO A 158 11.33 26.75 25.00
C PRO A 158 11.47 27.96 24.06
N PRO A 159 10.35 28.43 23.47
CA PRO A 159 10.35 29.72 22.77
C PRO A 159 10.83 30.84 23.69
N LEU A 160 11.67 31.73 23.16
CA LEU A 160 12.19 32.84 23.89
C LEU A 160 11.34 34.09 23.68
N LEU A 161 11.12 34.83 24.77
CA LEU A 161 10.62 36.20 24.71
C LEU A 161 11.84 37.11 24.55
N VAL A 162 11.89 37.79 23.41
CA VAL A 162 12.96 38.73 23.10
C VAL A 162 12.37 40.13 23.07
N PRO A 163 12.84 41.07 23.89
CA PRO A 163 12.41 42.47 23.83
C PRO A 163 12.70 43.07 22.44
N ASP A 164 11.82 43.95 22.00
CA ASP A 164 11.92 44.61 20.69
C ASP A 164 13.11 45.60 20.61
N ASP A 165 13.56 46.09 21.73
CA ASP A 165 14.69 47.05 21.79
C ASP A 165 15.84 46.55 22.68
N GLY A 166 17.06 46.85 22.28
CA GLY A 166 18.26 46.70 23.11
C GLY A 166 19.08 45.40 22.90
N PHE A 167 18.68 44.48 22.01
CA PHE A 167 19.44 43.28 21.71
C PHE A 167 20.08 43.29 20.32
N LEU A 168 21.28 42.68 20.22
CA LEU A 168 21.94 42.44 18.95
C LEU A 168 21.56 41.06 18.40
N LEU A 169 20.83 41.02 17.32
CA LEU A 169 20.47 39.79 16.62
C LEU A 169 21.65 39.26 15.78
N PRO A 170 21.81 37.94 15.60
CA PRO A 170 20.95 36.86 16.06
C PRO A 170 21.23 36.42 17.51
N VAL A 171 20.14 36.02 18.21
CA VAL A 171 20.26 35.42 19.56
C VAL A 171 20.80 34.00 19.43
N ARG A 172 21.86 33.70 20.22
CA ARG A 172 22.47 32.36 20.23
C ARG A 172 21.90 31.52 21.37
N THR A 173 21.23 30.43 21.01
CA THR A 173 20.59 29.50 21.95
C THR A 173 21.43 28.24 22.24
N VAL A 174 22.65 28.17 21.70
CA VAL A 174 23.57 27.04 21.95
C VAL A 174 24.16 27.09 23.35
N PRO A 175 24.50 25.95 24.00
CA PRO A 175 25.15 25.92 25.28
C PRO A 175 26.46 26.77 25.26
N GLY A 176 26.59 27.69 26.23
CA GLY A 176 27.73 28.62 26.30
C GLY A 176 27.69 29.77 25.28
N GLY A 177 26.57 29.94 24.54
CA GLY A 177 26.41 31.06 23.62
C GLY A 177 26.35 32.40 24.34
N LEU A 178 27.17 33.37 23.89
CA LEU A 178 27.18 34.74 24.42
C LEU A 178 26.16 35.58 23.65
N ASN A 179 25.23 36.19 24.37
CA ASN A 179 24.25 37.14 23.85
C ASN A 179 24.55 38.53 24.42
N PHE A 180 24.71 39.51 23.55
CA PHE A 180 25.03 40.87 23.93
C PHE A 180 23.78 41.73 23.95
N TYR A 181 23.65 42.58 24.93
CA TYR A 181 22.56 43.53 25.06
C TYR A 181 23.12 44.95 25.40
N ARG A 182 22.37 45.96 25.08
CA ARG A 182 22.74 47.34 25.30
C ARG A 182 22.72 47.67 26.82
N SER A 183 23.76 48.29 27.30
CA SER A 183 23.85 48.75 28.71
C SER A 183 22.65 49.67 29.02
N GLY A 184 21.93 49.36 30.12
CA GLY A 184 20.74 50.14 30.55
C GLY A 184 19.41 49.52 30.18
N THR A 185 19.38 48.44 29.38
CA THR A 185 18.15 47.69 29.10
C THR A 185 17.71 46.93 30.36
N ARG A 186 16.47 47.18 30.82
CA ARG A 186 15.91 46.47 31.99
C ARG A 186 15.35 45.08 31.64
N ASP A 187 14.92 44.93 30.40
CA ASP A 187 14.30 43.69 29.93
C ASP A 187 15.35 42.67 29.54
N ARG A 188 15.13 41.42 29.90
CA ARG A 188 15.99 40.29 29.58
C ARG A 188 15.29 39.32 28.66
N ILE A 189 16.09 38.51 27.96
CA ILE A 189 15.55 37.37 27.22
C ILE A 189 15.11 36.32 28.23
N GLU A 190 13.83 35.99 28.23
CA GLU A 190 13.28 35.00 29.14
C GLU A 190 12.64 33.85 28.33
N PRO A 191 12.81 32.60 28.79
CA PRO A 191 12.05 31.48 28.17
C PRO A 191 10.58 31.67 28.45
N LEU A 192 9.76 31.54 27.41
CA LEU A 192 8.31 31.54 27.55
C LEU A 192 7.90 30.33 28.41
N ASN A 193 7.39 30.59 29.60
CA ASN A 193 6.89 29.52 30.47
C ASN A 193 5.60 28.97 29.92
N ILE A 194 5.70 27.93 29.09
CA ILE A 194 4.57 27.19 28.53
C ILE A 194 4.17 26.13 29.56
N GLY A 195 3.57 26.58 30.68
CA GLY A 195 2.88 25.73 31.66
C GLY A 195 3.62 24.44 32.01
N ALA A 196 4.54 24.49 32.96
CA ALA A 196 5.22 23.31 33.52
C ALA A 196 4.26 22.31 34.22
N ASN A 197 2.95 22.53 34.18
CA ASN A 197 1.94 21.78 34.90
C ASN A 197 0.99 21.01 33.96
N ASN A 198 1.52 20.27 33.02
CA ASN A 198 0.71 19.26 32.35
C ASN A 198 1.22 17.85 32.71
N PRO A 199 0.75 17.27 33.83
CA PRO A 199 1.20 15.96 34.31
C PRO A 199 0.72 14.79 33.44
N LEU A 200 -0.07 15.05 32.40
CA LEU A 200 -0.70 14.02 31.58
C LEU A 200 0.23 13.36 30.54
N GLY A 201 1.46 13.82 30.38
CA GLY A 201 2.34 13.31 29.35
C GLY A 201 3.57 12.55 29.81
N LEU A 202 3.95 12.60 31.10
CA LEU A 202 5.21 12.07 31.59
C LEU A 202 5.09 10.80 32.46
N ASN A 203 3.90 10.30 32.68
CA ASN A 203 3.64 9.09 33.49
C ASN A 203 3.09 7.94 32.63
N MET A 204 3.55 7.78 31.40
CA MET A 204 3.31 6.58 30.58
C MET A 204 4.60 5.81 30.39
#